data_2af65314683f7f34bdbefb9ae537add0
#
_entry.id   2af65314683f7f34bdbefb9ae537add0
#
_cell.length_a   1.000
_cell.length_b   1.000
_cell.length_c   1.000
_cell.angle_alpha   90.00
_cell.angle_beta   90.00
_cell.angle_gamma   90.00
#
_symmetry.space_group_name_H-M   'P 1'
#
loop_
_entity.id
_entity.type
_entity.pdbx_description
1 polymer ?
#
loop_
_entity_poly.entity_id
_entity_poly.type
_entity_poly.pdbx_seq_one_letter_code
_entity_poly.pdbx_strand_id
1 'polypeptide(L)'
;MSALFNKCIKHLEHLVSFDTSNPPKNIEGSGLLDYLKSLDFIKPEITNLGENSYNILCSRGNPKYLFNVHLDTVPQCDGWNTNPLDLIITNSHAIGLGACDIKSAAACILAVIEEGLEDYAVLFSTDEEAGQSRCIKTFAKSKLEYQGIIVAEPTNNLAVTCHRGIATGSIRFHGTSGHSSEKSALENSAIHKQARWSFNALETAQKYENKKYESLEGLAFN
;
A
#
# COMPACT_ATOMS: atom_id res chain seq x y z
N MET A 1 7.71 24.51 -15.86
CA MET A 1 7.39 23.82 -14.59
C MET A 1 8.21 24.41 -13.48
N SER A 2 7.74 24.46 -12.22
CA SER A 2 8.52 25.02 -11.11
C SER A 2 9.74 24.15 -10.78
N ALA A 3 10.77 24.72 -10.16
CA ALA A 3 11.95 23.96 -9.71
C ALA A 3 11.55 22.80 -8.77
N LEU A 4 10.64 23.08 -7.85
CA LEU A 4 10.11 22.07 -6.93
C LEU A 4 9.44 20.89 -7.67
N PHE A 5 8.65 21.16 -8.72
CA PHE A 5 8.03 20.11 -9.51
C PHE A 5 9.07 19.21 -10.19
N ASN A 6 10.13 19.81 -10.72
CA ASN A 6 11.22 19.02 -11.34
C ASN A 6 11.92 18.11 -10.33
N LYS A 7 12.10 18.57 -9.08
CA LYS A 7 12.63 17.75 -7.99
C LYS A 7 11.68 16.58 -7.65
N CYS A 8 10.36 16.85 -7.55
CA CYS A 8 9.38 15.80 -7.33
C CYS A 8 9.48 14.71 -8.42
N ILE A 9 9.54 15.11 -9.69
CA ILE A 9 9.64 14.15 -10.80
C ILE A 9 10.94 13.36 -10.72
N LYS A 10 12.08 14.00 -10.43
CA LYS A 10 13.36 13.33 -10.28
C LYS A 10 13.35 12.29 -9.16
N HIS A 11 12.81 12.63 -7.99
CA HIS A 11 12.66 11.67 -6.90
C HIS A 11 11.70 10.53 -7.26
N LEU A 12 10.60 10.85 -7.94
CA LEU A 12 9.64 9.84 -8.38
C LEU A 12 10.25 8.85 -9.38
N GLU A 13 11.05 9.36 -10.32
CA GLU A 13 11.78 8.54 -11.29
C GLU A 13 12.69 7.53 -10.59
N HIS A 14 13.50 7.99 -9.63
CA HIS A 14 14.33 7.09 -8.83
C HIS A 14 13.50 6.08 -8.03
N LEU A 15 12.46 6.54 -7.33
CA LEU A 15 11.65 5.65 -6.50
C LEU A 15 10.91 4.59 -7.32
N VAL A 16 10.41 4.94 -8.51
CA VAL A 16 9.75 3.99 -9.43
C VAL A 16 10.75 2.97 -9.97
N SER A 17 12.00 3.36 -10.25
CA SER A 17 13.01 2.46 -10.82
C SER A 17 13.42 1.31 -9.88
N PHE A 18 13.13 1.41 -8.59
CA PHE A 18 13.40 0.33 -7.64
C PHE A 18 12.24 -0.66 -7.61
N ASP A 19 12.55 -1.94 -7.89
CA ASP A 19 11.58 -3.02 -7.70
C ASP A 19 11.42 -3.31 -6.20
N THR A 20 10.37 -2.73 -5.65
CA THR A 20 9.97 -2.89 -4.25
C THR A 20 8.70 -3.72 -4.12
N SER A 21 8.42 -4.59 -5.08
CA SER A 21 7.25 -5.46 -5.09
C SER A 21 7.14 -6.31 -3.82
N ASN A 22 5.94 -6.43 -3.30
CA ASN A 22 5.66 -7.21 -2.09
C ASN A 22 4.37 -8.04 -2.27
N PRO A 23 4.48 -9.37 -2.47
CA PRO A 23 5.67 -10.19 -2.60
C PRO A 23 6.43 -9.96 -3.93
N PRO A 24 7.72 -10.36 -4.08
CA PRO A 24 8.52 -11.19 -3.15
C PRO A 24 9.24 -10.45 -2.05
N LYS A 25 9.14 -9.10 -1.98
CA LYS A 25 9.73 -8.28 -0.91
C LYS A 25 11.26 -8.23 -0.95
N ASN A 26 11.79 -7.65 -1.99
CA ASN A 26 13.25 -7.50 -2.18
C ASN A 26 13.73 -6.07 -1.92
N ILE A 27 13.41 -5.52 -0.74
CA ILE A 27 13.75 -4.13 -0.40
C ILE A 27 15.27 -3.90 -0.35
N GLU A 28 16.01 -4.82 0.30
CA GLU A 28 17.46 -4.69 0.45
C GLU A 28 18.19 -4.75 -0.89
N GLY A 29 17.78 -5.65 -1.78
CA GLY A 29 18.39 -5.80 -3.11
C GLY A 29 17.91 -4.81 -4.16
N SER A 30 16.87 -4.00 -3.87
CA SER A 30 16.29 -3.08 -4.85
C SER A 30 17.14 -1.84 -5.15
N GLY A 31 18.03 -1.44 -4.23
CA GLY A 31 18.75 -0.17 -4.27
C GLY A 31 18.05 0.99 -3.56
N LEU A 32 16.82 0.81 -3.10
CA LEU A 32 16.03 1.83 -2.40
C LEU A 32 16.75 2.40 -1.17
N LEU A 33 17.28 1.51 -0.32
CA LEU A 33 17.94 1.93 0.92
C LEU A 33 19.21 2.72 0.64
N ASP A 34 19.97 2.36 -0.40
CA ASP A 34 21.18 3.07 -0.78
C ASP A 34 20.85 4.43 -1.38
N TYR A 35 19.79 4.52 -2.17
CA TYR A 35 19.30 5.80 -2.66
C TYR A 35 18.95 6.74 -1.51
N LEU A 36 18.14 6.31 -0.53
CA LEU A 36 17.76 7.15 0.60
C LEU A 36 18.97 7.58 1.44
N LYS A 37 19.97 6.71 1.62
CA LYS A 37 21.24 7.05 2.30
C LYS A 37 22.10 8.05 1.51
N SER A 38 21.99 8.07 0.20
CA SER A 38 22.78 8.97 -0.68
C SER A 38 22.28 10.41 -0.68
N LEU A 39 21.06 10.66 -0.18
CA LEU A 39 20.46 12.00 -0.13
C LEU A 39 21.06 12.79 1.05
N ASP A 40 21.84 13.81 0.76
CA ASP A 40 22.61 14.59 1.76
C ASP A 40 21.73 15.49 2.66
N PHE A 41 20.52 15.78 2.22
CA PHE A 41 19.53 16.61 2.94
C PHE A 41 18.69 15.85 3.97
N ILE A 42 18.76 14.51 4.03
CA ILE A 42 18.13 13.68 5.04
C ILE A 42 19.15 12.81 5.77
N LYS A 43 18.78 12.33 6.95
CA LYS A 43 19.56 11.35 7.72
C LYS A 43 18.64 10.17 8.07
N PRO A 44 18.57 9.14 7.22
CA PRO A 44 17.67 8.02 7.44
C PRO A 44 18.16 7.12 8.58
N GLU A 45 17.32 6.94 9.59
CA GLU A 45 17.48 5.92 10.63
C GLU A 45 16.76 4.65 10.16
N ILE A 46 17.54 3.64 9.74
CA ILE A 46 17.01 2.42 9.14
C ILE A 46 16.95 1.31 10.19
N THR A 47 15.76 0.80 10.45
CA THR A 47 15.52 -0.34 11.33
C THR A 47 15.09 -1.55 10.50
N ASN A 48 15.92 -2.60 10.49
CA ASN A 48 15.57 -3.88 9.90
C ASN A 48 14.68 -4.68 10.88
N LEU A 49 13.48 -5.03 10.47
CA LEU A 49 12.47 -5.74 11.25
C LEU A 49 12.40 -7.25 10.93
N GLY A 50 13.31 -7.72 10.10
CA GLY A 50 13.32 -9.07 9.57
C GLY A 50 12.38 -9.27 8.37
N GLU A 51 12.55 -10.38 7.68
CA GLU A 51 11.78 -10.73 6.49
C GLU A 51 11.73 -9.61 5.44
N ASN A 52 12.86 -8.93 5.27
CA ASN A 52 13.01 -7.80 4.34
C ASN A 52 12.02 -6.63 4.57
N SER A 53 11.60 -6.43 5.83
CA SER A 53 10.77 -5.29 6.26
C SER A 53 11.62 -4.24 6.94
N TYR A 54 11.47 -2.99 6.55
CA TYR A 54 12.28 -1.88 7.05
C TYR A 54 11.40 -0.70 7.43
N ASN A 55 11.70 -0.12 8.59
CA ASN A 55 11.31 1.24 8.94
C ASN A 55 12.48 2.17 8.64
N ILE A 56 12.22 3.23 7.89
CA ILE A 56 13.19 4.27 7.59
C ILE A 56 12.63 5.59 8.12
N LEU A 57 13.11 6.02 9.29
CA LEU A 57 12.70 7.27 9.89
C LEU A 57 13.67 8.38 9.49
N CYS A 58 13.15 9.45 8.91
CA CYS A 58 13.89 10.67 8.63
C CYS A 58 13.24 11.79 9.45
N SER A 59 13.97 12.36 10.40
CA SER A 59 13.44 13.42 11.27
C SER A 59 14.50 14.49 11.50
N ARG A 60 14.05 15.75 11.56
CA ARG A 60 14.86 16.91 11.87
C ARG A 60 14.03 17.94 12.62
N GLY A 61 14.69 18.72 13.50
CA GLY A 61 14.03 19.77 14.26
C GLY A 61 13.10 19.26 15.36
N ASN A 62 11.93 19.90 15.51
CA ASN A 62 10.92 19.51 16.48
C ASN A 62 9.55 19.36 15.80
N PRO A 63 9.37 18.34 14.94
CA PRO A 63 8.17 18.15 14.15
C PRO A 63 6.98 17.78 15.03
N LYS A 64 5.85 18.46 14.80
CA LYS A 64 4.58 18.15 15.49
C LYS A 64 3.84 16.97 14.85
N TYR A 65 4.04 16.75 13.55
CA TYR A 65 3.34 15.75 12.77
C TYR A 65 4.33 14.79 12.13
N LEU A 66 3.91 13.53 12.01
CA LEU A 66 4.62 12.50 11.29
C LEU A 66 3.90 12.23 9.96
N PHE A 67 4.62 12.26 8.87
CA PHE A 67 4.16 11.67 7.62
C PHE A 67 4.52 10.18 7.58
N ASN A 68 3.56 9.33 7.24
CA ASN A 68 3.81 7.92 6.97
C ASN A 68 3.52 7.62 5.50
N VAL A 69 4.48 6.99 4.85
CA VAL A 69 4.43 6.63 3.42
C VAL A 69 5.00 5.25 3.26
N HIS A 70 4.30 4.34 2.59
CA HIS A 70 4.89 3.06 2.22
C HIS A 70 5.67 3.18 0.91
N LEU A 71 6.70 2.37 0.76
CA LEU A 71 7.56 2.34 -0.44
C LEU A 71 7.53 0.99 -1.15
N ASP A 72 6.91 -0.03 -0.57
CA ASP A 72 6.59 -1.26 -1.27
C ASP A 72 5.41 -1.05 -2.22
N THR A 73 5.30 -1.94 -3.19
CA THR A 73 4.25 -1.93 -4.22
C THR A 73 3.67 -3.32 -4.37
N VAL A 74 2.48 -3.42 -4.93
CA VAL A 74 1.98 -4.70 -5.44
C VAL A 74 2.93 -5.28 -6.50
N PRO A 75 2.95 -6.61 -6.72
CA PRO A 75 3.69 -7.21 -7.82
C PRO A 75 3.23 -6.67 -9.18
N GLN A 76 4.16 -6.67 -10.13
CA GLN A 76 3.82 -6.37 -11.52
C GLN A 76 2.76 -7.36 -12.02
N CYS A 77 1.75 -6.86 -12.69
CA CYS A 77 0.73 -7.67 -13.36
C CYS A 77 0.92 -7.63 -14.88
N ASP A 78 0.27 -8.55 -15.57
CA ASP A 78 0.19 -8.52 -17.03
C ASP A 78 -0.59 -7.28 -17.52
N GLY A 79 -0.31 -6.86 -18.75
CA GLY A 79 -1.03 -5.76 -19.40
C GLY A 79 -0.32 -4.41 -19.41
N TRP A 80 0.88 -4.30 -18.85
CA TRP A 80 1.71 -3.10 -19.02
C TRP A 80 2.18 -2.98 -20.47
N ASN A 81 2.04 -1.78 -21.06
CA ASN A 81 2.53 -1.46 -22.41
C ASN A 81 3.98 -0.95 -22.40
N THR A 82 4.53 -0.67 -21.22
CA THR A 82 5.87 -0.15 -20.97
C THR A 82 6.49 -0.92 -19.80
N ASN A 83 7.79 -0.79 -19.59
CA ASN A 83 8.40 -1.33 -18.37
C ASN A 83 7.81 -0.58 -17.15
N PRO A 84 7.16 -1.26 -16.20
CA PRO A 84 6.53 -0.61 -15.05
C PRO A 84 7.52 0.08 -14.10
N LEU A 85 8.81 -0.23 -14.19
CA LEU A 85 9.87 0.41 -13.40
C LEU A 85 10.51 1.63 -14.12
N ASP A 86 10.07 1.94 -15.34
CA ASP A 86 10.49 3.13 -16.08
C ASP A 86 9.39 4.19 -15.99
N LEU A 87 9.63 5.27 -15.28
CA LEU A 87 8.66 6.34 -15.15
C LEU A 87 8.44 7.05 -16.51
N ILE A 88 7.21 7.00 -17.00
CA ILE A 88 6.80 7.69 -18.22
C ILE A 88 6.05 8.97 -17.85
N ILE A 89 6.56 10.10 -18.30
CA ILE A 89 5.92 11.40 -18.10
C ILE A 89 5.21 11.83 -19.39
N THR A 90 3.92 12.07 -19.28
CA THR A 90 3.09 12.67 -20.32
C THR A 90 2.69 14.10 -19.95
N ASN A 91 1.91 14.77 -20.79
CA ASN A 91 1.41 16.12 -20.48
C ASN A 91 0.52 16.17 -19.24
N SER A 92 -0.07 15.05 -18.82
CA SER A 92 -1.08 15.00 -17.74
C SER A 92 -0.84 13.92 -16.71
N HIS A 93 0.05 12.95 -16.96
CA HIS A 93 0.25 11.79 -16.09
C HIS A 93 1.73 11.43 -15.93
N ALA A 94 2.04 10.90 -14.76
CA ALA A 94 3.25 10.13 -14.49
C ALA A 94 2.84 8.66 -14.33
N ILE A 95 3.38 7.77 -15.17
CA ILE A 95 2.98 6.37 -15.27
C ILE A 95 4.15 5.49 -14.86
N GLY A 96 3.96 4.64 -13.85
CA GLY A 96 4.95 3.70 -13.33
C GLY A 96 4.37 2.92 -12.17
N LEU A 97 4.96 1.78 -11.83
CA LEU A 97 4.51 0.94 -10.72
C LEU A 97 4.69 1.68 -9.39
N GLY A 98 3.62 1.77 -8.61
CA GLY A 98 3.61 2.51 -7.35
C GLY A 98 3.66 4.03 -7.51
N ALA A 99 3.59 4.60 -8.73
CA ALA A 99 3.64 6.05 -8.92
C ALA A 99 2.46 6.75 -8.23
N CYS A 100 1.25 6.19 -8.27
CA CYS A 100 0.08 6.72 -7.58
C CYS A 100 0.03 6.23 -6.13
N ASP A 101 0.29 4.98 -5.90
CA ASP A 101 0.22 4.29 -4.61
C ASP A 101 1.60 3.79 -4.19
N ILE A 102 2.41 4.51 -3.40
CA ILE A 102 2.28 5.95 -3.12
C ILE A 102 3.64 6.66 -3.22
N LYS A 103 4.51 6.17 -4.13
CA LYS A 103 5.85 6.73 -4.35
C LYS A 103 5.84 8.22 -4.71
N SER A 104 4.74 8.72 -5.31
CA SER A 104 4.59 10.15 -5.59
C SER A 104 4.52 10.99 -4.32
N ALA A 105 3.84 10.53 -3.29
CA ALA A 105 3.81 11.24 -2.01
C ALA A 105 5.20 11.28 -1.37
N ALA A 106 5.94 10.16 -1.39
CA ALA A 106 7.33 10.12 -0.95
C ALA A 106 8.20 11.11 -1.73
N ALA A 107 8.06 11.13 -3.05
CA ALA A 107 8.81 12.05 -3.92
C ALA A 107 8.50 13.53 -3.62
N CYS A 108 7.24 13.87 -3.38
CA CYS A 108 6.86 15.23 -3.00
C CYS A 108 7.45 15.63 -1.64
N ILE A 109 7.40 14.74 -0.65
CA ILE A 109 7.96 14.99 0.68
C ILE A 109 9.48 15.18 0.58
N LEU A 110 10.19 14.30 -0.13
CA LEU A 110 11.63 14.43 -0.35
C LEU A 110 12.00 15.74 -1.04
N ALA A 111 11.25 16.14 -2.07
CA ALA A 111 11.49 17.40 -2.78
C ALA A 111 11.30 18.63 -1.88
N VAL A 112 10.30 18.63 -0.99
CA VAL A 112 10.07 19.74 -0.03
C VAL A 112 11.19 19.79 1.01
N ILE A 113 11.67 18.64 1.49
CA ILE A 113 12.80 18.57 2.42
C ILE A 113 14.08 19.10 1.73
N GLU A 114 14.31 18.73 0.47
CA GLU A 114 15.44 19.20 -0.34
C GLU A 114 15.41 20.73 -0.57
N GLU A 115 14.22 21.36 -0.56
CA GLU A 115 14.06 22.84 -0.60
C GLU A 115 14.40 23.51 0.73
N GLY A 116 14.79 22.76 1.77
CA GLY A 116 15.23 23.30 3.04
C GLY A 116 14.21 23.29 4.16
N LEU A 117 13.21 22.42 4.12
CA LEU A 117 12.32 22.23 5.27
C LEU A 117 13.13 21.73 6.48
N GLU A 118 13.07 22.47 7.60
CA GLU A 118 13.89 22.17 8.78
C GLU A 118 13.16 21.33 9.84
N ASP A 119 11.84 21.51 9.98
CA ASP A 119 11.03 20.77 10.95
C ASP A 119 10.19 19.71 10.22
N TYR A 120 10.66 18.46 10.20
CA TYR A 120 9.95 17.36 9.57
C TYR A 120 10.17 16.03 10.28
N ALA A 121 9.19 15.15 10.19
CA ALA A 121 9.33 13.72 10.43
C ALA A 121 8.59 12.95 9.34
N VAL A 122 9.28 12.00 8.73
CA VAL A 122 8.70 11.05 7.78
C VAL A 122 9.15 9.64 8.10
N LEU A 123 8.20 8.74 8.17
CA LEU A 123 8.42 7.31 8.31
C LEU A 123 8.11 6.65 6.97
N PHE A 124 9.11 6.13 6.31
CA PHE A 124 8.93 5.22 5.19
C PHE A 124 8.82 3.79 5.71
N SER A 125 7.75 3.10 5.33
CA SER A 125 7.50 1.68 5.63
C SER A 125 7.61 0.85 4.36
N THR A 126 7.84 -0.47 4.48
CA THR A 126 8.09 -1.33 3.32
C THR A 126 7.32 -2.65 3.37
N ASP A 127 6.16 -2.69 4.01
CA ASP A 127 5.37 -3.92 4.18
C ASP A 127 3.86 -3.67 4.26
N GLU A 128 3.38 -2.62 3.59
CA GLU A 128 1.95 -2.29 3.55
C GLU A 128 1.20 -3.27 2.65
N GLU A 129 1.64 -3.45 1.43
CA GLU A 129 0.93 -4.14 0.34
C GLU A 129 0.68 -5.64 0.58
N ALA A 130 1.46 -6.28 1.43
CA ALA A 130 1.23 -7.67 1.83
C ALA A 130 0.32 -7.81 3.06
N GLY A 131 -0.23 -6.72 3.58
CA GLY A 131 -1.12 -6.70 4.75
C GLY A 131 -0.50 -7.17 6.06
N GLN A 132 0.82 -7.27 6.15
CA GLN A 132 1.51 -7.71 7.37
C GLN A 132 1.63 -6.58 8.39
N SER A 133 1.86 -5.35 7.92
CA SER A 133 1.96 -4.11 8.71
C SER A 133 2.91 -4.23 9.92
N ARG A 134 4.01 -5.00 9.79
CA ARG A 134 5.03 -5.18 10.83
C ARG A 134 5.71 -3.85 11.13
N CYS A 135 5.98 -3.07 10.08
CA CYS A 135 6.58 -1.76 10.15
C CYS A 135 5.79 -0.85 11.08
N ILE A 136 4.52 -0.66 10.81
CA ILE A 136 3.64 0.22 11.59
C ILE A 136 3.38 -0.33 12.99
N LYS A 137 3.13 -1.64 13.13
CA LYS A 137 2.95 -2.29 14.44
C LYS A 137 4.16 -2.13 15.36
N THR A 138 5.37 -2.14 14.79
CA THR A 138 6.60 -1.94 15.54
C THR A 138 6.79 -0.46 15.88
N PHE A 139 6.58 0.42 14.91
CA PHE A 139 6.68 1.86 15.13
C PHE A 139 5.70 2.37 16.19
N ALA A 140 4.45 1.89 16.18
CA ALA A 140 3.44 2.27 17.16
C ALA A 140 3.79 1.90 18.61
N LYS A 141 4.76 1.02 18.83
CA LYS A 141 5.31 0.68 20.16
C LYS A 141 6.48 1.58 20.57
N SER A 142 6.96 2.45 19.69
CA SER A 142 8.02 3.39 20.02
C SER A 142 7.52 4.46 21.00
N LYS A 143 8.47 5.12 21.66
CA LYS A 143 8.15 6.23 22.58
C LYS A 143 8.08 7.59 21.88
N LEU A 144 8.11 7.62 20.55
CA LEU A 144 8.02 8.85 19.80
C LEU A 144 6.58 9.36 19.83
N GLU A 145 6.42 10.62 20.23
CA GLU A 145 5.11 11.26 20.37
C GLU A 145 4.98 12.37 19.32
N TYR A 146 3.93 12.28 18.52
CA TYR A 146 3.53 13.30 17.56
C TYR A 146 2.10 13.75 17.88
N GLN A 147 1.76 15.01 17.57
CA GLN A 147 0.38 15.52 17.73
C GLN A 147 -0.58 14.86 16.74
N GLY A 148 -0.09 14.36 15.63
CA GLY A 148 -0.86 13.62 14.65
C GLY A 148 0.03 12.93 13.64
N ILE A 149 -0.57 11.96 12.94
CA ILE A 149 0.07 11.21 11.85
C ILE A 149 -0.74 11.45 10.59
N ILE A 150 -0.05 11.77 9.51
CA ILE A 150 -0.62 11.94 8.18
C ILE A 150 -0.15 10.74 7.35
N VAL A 151 -1.09 9.86 7.03
CA VAL A 151 -0.85 8.72 6.14
C VAL A 151 -1.10 9.19 4.72
N ALA A 152 -0.09 9.08 3.87
CA ALA A 152 -0.11 9.68 2.54
C ALA A 152 -0.69 8.71 1.49
N GLU A 153 -1.90 8.22 1.72
CA GLU A 153 -2.60 7.34 0.78
C GLU A 153 -3.32 8.13 -0.33
N PRO A 154 -3.56 7.52 -1.52
CA PRO A 154 -4.17 8.20 -2.66
C PRO A 154 -5.67 8.44 -2.43
N THR A 155 -6.03 9.59 -1.89
CA THR A 155 -7.39 10.00 -1.53
C THR A 155 -7.96 11.12 -2.41
N ASN A 156 -7.44 11.30 -3.63
CA ASN A 156 -7.78 12.43 -4.51
C ASN A 156 -7.59 13.80 -3.83
N ASN A 157 -6.54 13.96 -3.00
CA ASN A 157 -6.24 15.14 -2.21
C ASN A 157 -7.34 15.55 -1.21
N LEU A 158 -8.18 14.59 -0.79
CA LEU A 158 -9.16 14.80 0.26
C LEU A 158 -8.61 14.32 1.60
N ALA A 159 -8.84 15.09 2.65
CA ALA A 159 -8.54 14.64 4.00
C ALA A 159 -9.56 13.57 4.43
N VAL A 160 -9.06 12.36 4.68
CA VAL A 160 -9.84 11.21 5.13
C VAL A 160 -9.43 10.88 6.56
N THR A 161 -10.40 10.74 7.45
CA THR A 161 -10.15 10.52 8.89
C THR A 161 -10.41 9.09 9.33
N CYS A 162 -10.95 8.24 8.46
CA CYS A 162 -11.22 6.82 8.74
C CYS A 162 -11.28 6.01 7.44
N HIS A 163 -11.08 4.72 7.54
CA HIS A 163 -11.22 3.79 6.43
C HIS A 163 -11.88 2.49 6.89
N ARG A 164 -12.32 1.66 5.94
CA ARG A 164 -12.87 0.34 6.21
C ARG A 164 -11.75 -0.63 6.59
N GLY A 165 -12.08 -1.57 7.48
CA GLY A 165 -11.24 -2.75 7.71
C GLY A 165 -11.40 -3.78 6.59
N ILE A 166 -10.39 -4.63 6.44
CA ILE A 166 -10.40 -5.76 5.53
C ILE A 166 -10.42 -7.05 6.35
N ALA A 167 -11.28 -7.98 5.97
CA ALA A 167 -11.25 -9.34 6.47
C ALA A 167 -11.22 -10.31 5.30
N THR A 168 -10.24 -11.21 5.29
CA THR A 168 -10.11 -12.25 4.27
C THR A 168 -10.33 -13.62 4.89
N GLY A 169 -10.91 -14.52 4.13
CA GLY A 169 -11.12 -15.89 4.56
C GLY A 169 -11.02 -16.86 3.39
N SER A 170 -10.71 -18.11 3.71
CA SER A 170 -10.69 -19.21 2.74
C SER A 170 -11.72 -20.24 3.12
N ILE A 171 -12.54 -20.66 2.16
CA ILE A 171 -13.58 -21.66 2.36
C ILE A 171 -13.33 -22.83 1.41
N ARG A 172 -13.25 -24.03 1.98
CA ARG A 172 -13.10 -25.27 1.21
C ARG A 172 -14.41 -26.04 1.22
N PHE A 173 -14.91 -26.36 0.03
CA PHE A 173 -16.11 -27.16 -0.14
C PHE A 173 -15.73 -28.61 -0.45
N HIS A 174 -16.31 -29.54 0.29
CA HIS A 174 -16.13 -30.96 0.10
C HIS A 174 -17.37 -31.57 -0.52
N GLY A 175 -17.17 -32.42 -1.51
CA GLY A 175 -18.23 -33.17 -2.19
C GLY A 175 -17.80 -34.61 -2.45
N THR A 176 -18.74 -35.42 -2.84
CA THR A 176 -18.53 -36.82 -3.30
C THR A 176 -18.76 -36.89 -4.79
N SER A 177 -17.91 -37.67 -5.48
CA SER A 177 -18.11 -37.95 -6.91
C SER A 177 -19.31 -38.89 -7.06
N GLY A 178 -20.11 -38.66 -8.10
CA GLY A 178 -21.25 -39.51 -8.47
C GLY A 178 -21.54 -39.36 -9.95
N HIS A 179 -22.29 -40.31 -10.49
CA HIS A 179 -22.77 -40.25 -11.87
C HIS A 179 -23.78 -39.11 -12.02
N SER A 180 -23.75 -38.39 -13.13
CA SER A 180 -24.62 -37.23 -13.35
C SER A 180 -26.10 -37.53 -13.33
N SER A 181 -26.52 -38.78 -13.53
CA SER A 181 -27.91 -39.26 -13.43
C SER A 181 -28.36 -39.57 -12.00
N GLU A 182 -27.44 -39.53 -11.03
CA GLU A 182 -27.77 -39.81 -9.63
C GLU A 182 -28.13 -38.53 -8.87
N LYS A 183 -29.21 -38.62 -8.10
CA LYS A 183 -29.65 -37.52 -7.23
C LYS A 183 -28.55 -37.09 -6.24
N SER A 184 -27.79 -38.06 -5.74
CA SER A 184 -26.65 -37.85 -4.83
C SER A 184 -25.56 -36.94 -5.43
N ALA A 185 -25.32 -37.01 -6.74
CA ALA A 185 -24.36 -36.15 -7.41
C ALA A 185 -24.79 -34.69 -7.38
N LEU A 186 -26.10 -34.40 -7.45
CA LEU A 186 -26.59 -33.03 -7.34
C LEU A 186 -26.50 -32.52 -5.89
N GLU A 187 -26.88 -33.33 -4.91
CA GLU A 187 -26.96 -32.94 -3.49
C GLU A 187 -25.58 -32.82 -2.85
N ASN A 188 -24.61 -33.68 -3.23
CA ASN A 188 -23.29 -33.78 -2.61
C ASN A 188 -22.16 -33.13 -3.40
N SER A 189 -22.47 -32.49 -4.51
CA SER A 189 -21.48 -31.79 -5.30
C SER A 189 -20.83 -30.61 -4.55
N ALA A 190 -19.51 -30.55 -4.49
CA ALA A 190 -18.76 -29.41 -3.93
C ALA A 190 -19.07 -28.11 -4.67
N ILE A 191 -19.22 -28.15 -6.00
CA ILE A 191 -19.55 -27.01 -6.85
C ILE A 191 -20.94 -26.46 -6.52
N HIS A 192 -21.93 -27.33 -6.33
CA HIS A 192 -23.27 -26.89 -5.98
C HIS A 192 -23.36 -26.32 -4.57
N LYS A 193 -22.56 -26.85 -3.62
CA LYS A 193 -22.42 -26.26 -2.29
C LYS A 193 -21.78 -24.87 -2.35
N GLN A 194 -20.73 -24.72 -3.14
CA GLN A 194 -20.08 -23.42 -3.38
C GLN A 194 -21.07 -22.41 -4.00
N ALA A 195 -21.77 -22.80 -5.06
CA ALA A 195 -22.72 -21.90 -5.74
C ALA A 195 -23.81 -21.39 -4.77
N ARG A 196 -24.38 -22.27 -3.97
CA ARG A 196 -25.39 -21.88 -2.94
C ARG A 196 -24.78 -20.97 -1.88
N TRP A 197 -23.58 -21.26 -1.41
CA TRP A 197 -22.91 -20.41 -0.43
C TRP A 197 -22.63 -19.03 -1.00
N SER A 198 -22.08 -18.95 -2.22
CA SER A 198 -21.77 -17.69 -2.88
C SER A 198 -23.02 -16.83 -3.09
N PHE A 199 -24.13 -17.45 -3.51
CA PHE A 199 -25.40 -16.75 -3.65
C PHE A 199 -25.87 -16.16 -2.31
N ASN A 200 -25.88 -16.95 -1.25
CA ASN A 200 -26.28 -16.49 0.08
C ASN A 200 -25.33 -15.41 0.64
N ALA A 201 -24.04 -15.51 0.35
CA ALA A 201 -23.04 -14.51 0.76
C ALA A 201 -23.30 -13.17 0.08
N LEU A 202 -23.56 -13.18 -1.24
CA LEU A 202 -23.92 -11.97 -2.00
C LEU A 202 -25.22 -11.33 -1.49
N GLU A 203 -26.27 -12.13 -1.27
CA GLU A 203 -27.52 -11.63 -0.69
C GLU A 203 -27.31 -11.01 0.70
N THR A 204 -26.43 -11.62 1.50
CA THR A 204 -26.09 -11.10 2.81
C THR A 204 -25.34 -9.78 2.69
N ALA A 205 -24.36 -9.68 1.80
CA ALA A 205 -23.61 -8.45 1.57
C ALA A 205 -24.55 -7.30 1.15
N GLN A 206 -25.48 -7.55 0.22
CA GLN A 206 -26.48 -6.56 -0.22
C GLN A 206 -27.33 -6.01 0.92
N LYS A 207 -27.68 -6.84 1.92
CA LYS A 207 -28.44 -6.37 3.10
C LYS A 207 -27.66 -5.37 3.95
N TYR A 208 -26.35 -5.40 3.87
CA TYR A 208 -25.45 -4.52 4.62
C TYR A 208 -24.86 -3.38 3.80
N GLU A 209 -25.02 -3.38 2.48
CA GLU A 209 -24.48 -2.38 1.57
C GLU A 209 -24.89 -0.96 1.94
N ASN A 210 -26.14 -0.76 2.33
CA ASN A 210 -26.72 0.54 2.67
C ASN A 210 -26.66 0.87 4.17
N LYS A 211 -26.06 0.02 5.01
CA LYS A 211 -25.90 0.33 6.42
C LYS A 211 -24.72 1.28 6.61
N LYS A 212 -24.97 2.41 7.27
CA LYS A 212 -23.95 3.34 7.69
C LYS A 212 -23.44 2.97 9.07
N TYR A 213 -22.11 2.96 9.20
CA TYR A 213 -21.42 2.86 10.48
C TYR A 213 -20.61 4.13 10.66
N GLU A 214 -21.11 5.06 11.47
CA GLU A 214 -20.59 6.43 11.60
C GLU A 214 -20.57 7.15 10.24
N SER A 215 -19.37 7.46 9.72
CA SER A 215 -19.19 8.09 8.40
C SER A 215 -18.93 7.12 7.26
N LEU A 216 -18.88 5.80 7.55
CA LEU A 216 -18.56 4.77 6.56
C LEU A 216 -19.83 4.10 6.01
N GLU A 217 -19.88 3.94 4.71
CA GLU A 217 -20.96 3.25 4.02
C GLU A 217 -20.63 1.76 3.85
N GLY A 218 -21.57 0.95 4.23
CA GLY A 218 -21.77 -0.42 3.83
C GLY A 218 -20.64 -1.42 3.97
N LEU A 219 -20.96 -2.64 3.55
CA LEU A 219 -20.04 -3.76 3.41
C LEU A 219 -19.78 -3.99 1.91
N ALA A 220 -18.51 -3.99 1.48
CA ALA A 220 -18.14 -4.48 0.16
C ALA A 220 -17.75 -5.95 0.25
N PHE A 221 -18.18 -6.75 -0.71
CA PHE A 221 -17.84 -8.18 -0.81
C PHE A 221 -17.31 -8.46 -2.24
N ASN A 222 -16.07 -8.94 -2.32
CA ASN A 222 -15.40 -9.29 -3.57
C ASN A 222 -14.99 -10.78 -3.58
#